data_214b81cf4891fca73b35990e103c9e9f
#
_entry.id   214b81cf4891fca73b35990e103c9e9f
#
_cell.length_a   1.000
_cell.length_b   1.000
_cell.length_c   1.000
_cell.angle_alpha   90.00
_cell.angle_beta   90.00
_cell.angle_gamma   90.00
#
_symmetry.space_group_name_H-M   'P 1'
#
loop_
_entity.id
_entity.type
_entity.pdbx_description
1 polymer ?
#
loop_
_entity_poly.entity_id
_entity_poly.type
_entity_poly.pdbx_seq_one_letter_code
_entity_poly.pdbx_strand_id
1 'polypeptide(L)'
;RPSLADWALMPFVRQFRLADPERFDAEPELAPLQGWLARWLQGPELAAVMEAPWASRSAWRSPSWLYHLALRPEWQAARGEGTYRCSTRGQSLEAVGFIHLSAADQVDATGQRFYADLLPGEVLELCIDRQRLMSAGLEVRWEPAPGSGELFPHLYGALPLDAVVLAQPWTP
;
A
#
# COMPACT_ATOMS: atom_id res chain seq x y z
N ARG A 1 -8.02 32.08 -2.63
CA ARG A 1 -7.24 30.83 -2.72
C ARG A 1 -7.96 29.76 -1.91
N PRO A 2 -7.99 28.52 -2.38
CA PRO A 2 -8.50 27.40 -1.60
C PRO A 2 -7.74 27.24 -0.27
N SER A 3 -8.48 26.94 0.79
CA SER A 3 -7.91 26.58 2.10
C SER A 3 -7.72 25.08 2.23
N LEU A 4 -7.00 24.61 3.25
CA LEU A 4 -6.93 23.19 3.57
C LEU A 4 -8.29 22.56 3.86
N ALA A 5 -9.22 23.34 4.44
CA ALA A 5 -10.58 22.88 4.69
C ALA A 5 -11.33 22.63 3.39
N ASP A 6 -11.17 23.49 2.38
CA ASP A 6 -11.76 23.29 1.07
C ASP A 6 -11.25 21.99 0.41
N TRP A 7 -9.95 21.75 0.46
CA TRP A 7 -9.35 20.51 -0.05
C TRP A 7 -9.87 19.26 0.67
N ALA A 8 -10.03 19.33 1.97
CA ALA A 8 -10.53 18.22 2.78
C ALA A 8 -12.02 17.93 2.50
N LEU A 9 -12.84 18.96 2.25
CA LEU A 9 -14.28 18.82 2.07
C LEU A 9 -14.68 18.47 0.63
N MET A 10 -13.90 18.91 -0.37
CA MET A 10 -14.26 18.79 -1.78
C MET A 10 -14.60 17.34 -2.22
N PRO A 11 -13.81 16.30 -1.83
CA PRO A 11 -14.15 14.93 -2.23
C PRO A 11 -15.50 14.46 -1.70
N PHE A 12 -15.86 14.85 -0.47
CA PHE A 12 -17.12 14.46 0.16
C PHE A 12 -18.32 15.16 -0.49
N VAL A 13 -18.20 16.47 -0.77
CA VAL A 13 -19.28 17.23 -1.44
C VAL A 13 -19.46 16.73 -2.86
N ARG A 14 -18.38 16.44 -3.58
CA ARG A 14 -18.44 15.83 -4.91
C ARG A 14 -19.12 14.45 -4.84
N GLN A 15 -18.77 13.62 -3.87
CA GLN A 15 -19.37 12.30 -3.70
C GLN A 15 -20.87 12.41 -3.33
N PHE A 16 -21.22 13.37 -2.49
CA PHE A 16 -22.62 13.64 -2.13
C PHE A 16 -23.45 14.00 -3.38
N ARG A 17 -22.95 14.88 -4.25
CA ARG A 17 -23.61 15.17 -5.52
C ARG A 17 -23.71 13.95 -6.43
N LEU A 18 -22.67 13.13 -6.51
CA LEU A 18 -22.65 11.93 -7.37
C LEU A 18 -23.62 10.84 -6.89
N ALA A 19 -23.96 10.80 -5.61
CA ALA A 19 -24.90 9.83 -5.06
C ALA A 19 -26.35 10.09 -5.51
N ASP A 20 -26.74 11.37 -5.64
CA ASP A 20 -28.07 11.78 -6.13
C ASP A 20 -27.96 13.16 -6.79
N PRO A 21 -27.53 13.19 -8.07
CA PRO A 21 -27.32 14.47 -8.77
C PRO A 21 -28.59 15.31 -8.95
N GLU A 22 -29.72 14.66 -9.24
CA GLU A 22 -30.99 15.37 -9.50
C GLU A 22 -31.44 16.09 -8.23
N ARG A 23 -31.42 15.43 -7.09
CA ARG A 23 -31.77 16.01 -5.80
C ARG A 23 -30.79 17.10 -5.39
N PHE A 24 -29.48 16.85 -5.50
CA PHE A 24 -28.47 17.83 -5.13
C PHE A 24 -28.60 19.13 -5.96
N ASP A 25 -28.78 19.02 -7.28
CA ASP A 25 -28.82 20.15 -8.19
C ASP A 25 -30.19 20.91 -8.14
N ALA A 26 -31.26 20.23 -7.68
CA ALA A 26 -32.62 20.84 -7.58
C ALA A 26 -32.85 21.52 -6.21
N GLU A 27 -32.04 21.25 -5.17
CA GLU A 27 -32.29 21.74 -3.81
C GLU A 27 -31.82 23.22 -3.65
N PRO A 28 -32.75 24.20 -3.49
CA PRO A 28 -32.37 25.61 -3.41
C PRO A 28 -31.49 25.96 -2.21
N GLU A 29 -31.64 25.23 -1.08
CA GLU A 29 -30.83 25.44 0.13
C GLU A 29 -29.38 25.10 -0.10
N LEU A 30 -29.07 24.24 -1.07
CA LEU A 30 -27.71 23.85 -1.44
C LEU A 30 -27.06 24.77 -2.48
N ALA A 31 -27.74 25.84 -2.95
CA ALA A 31 -27.20 26.73 -3.98
C ALA A 31 -25.79 27.28 -3.69
N PRO A 32 -25.44 27.68 -2.44
CA PRO A 32 -24.07 28.09 -2.13
C PRO A 32 -23.05 26.95 -2.29
N LEU A 33 -23.43 25.72 -1.91
CA LEU A 33 -22.59 24.54 -2.00
C LEU A 33 -22.43 24.07 -3.44
N GLN A 34 -23.50 24.13 -4.24
CA GLN A 34 -23.48 23.85 -5.68
C GLN A 34 -22.50 24.80 -6.40
N GLY A 35 -22.59 26.10 -6.12
CA GLY A 35 -21.69 27.11 -6.71
C GLY A 35 -20.24 26.94 -6.24
N TRP A 36 -20.03 26.55 -4.98
CA TRP A 36 -18.70 26.23 -4.48
C TRP A 36 -18.13 24.98 -5.18
N LEU A 37 -18.89 23.90 -5.29
CA LEU A 37 -18.47 22.67 -5.97
C LEU A 37 -18.21 22.92 -7.46
N ALA A 38 -19.06 23.70 -8.16
CA ALA A 38 -18.87 24.00 -9.57
C ALA A 38 -17.54 24.70 -9.85
N ARG A 39 -17.11 25.63 -8.97
CA ARG A 39 -15.79 26.27 -9.09
C ARG A 39 -14.64 25.26 -8.94
N TRP A 40 -14.78 24.28 -8.03
CA TRP A 40 -13.80 23.24 -7.87
C TRP A 40 -13.71 22.31 -9.09
N LEU A 41 -14.87 21.90 -9.63
CA LEU A 41 -14.92 21.00 -10.78
C LEU A 41 -14.35 21.62 -12.06
N GLN A 42 -14.37 22.96 -12.15
CA GLN A 42 -13.81 23.72 -13.29
C GLN A 42 -12.37 24.20 -13.02
N GLY A 43 -11.87 23.99 -11.82
CA GLY A 43 -10.54 24.44 -11.40
C GLY A 43 -9.41 23.60 -11.99
N PRO A 44 -8.27 24.24 -12.35
CA PRO A 44 -7.11 23.53 -12.90
C PRO A 44 -6.49 22.57 -11.87
N GLU A 45 -6.65 22.84 -10.60
CA GLU A 45 -6.08 22.01 -9.53
C GLU A 45 -6.74 20.62 -9.50
N LEU A 46 -8.07 20.55 -9.61
CA LEU A 46 -8.77 19.27 -9.68
C LEU A 46 -8.46 18.54 -11.00
N ALA A 47 -8.44 19.25 -12.12
CA ALA A 47 -8.07 18.69 -13.42
C ALA A 47 -6.69 18.03 -13.34
N ALA A 48 -5.69 18.73 -12.79
CA ALA A 48 -4.34 18.20 -12.63
C ALA A 48 -4.29 16.92 -11.78
N VAL A 49 -5.13 16.83 -10.74
CA VAL A 49 -5.21 15.61 -9.90
C VAL A 49 -5.93 14.48 -10.64
N MET A 50 -7.02 14.79 -11.34
CA MET A 50 -7.83 13.76 -12.02
C MET A 50 -7.18 13.24 -13.31
N GLU A 51 -6.40 14.06 -13.98
CA GLU A 51 -5.66 13.71 -15.20
C GLU A 51 -4.30 13.07 -14.92
N ALA A 52 -3.81 13.16 -13.67
CA ALA A 52 -2.55 12.55 -13.30
C ALA A 52 -2.60 11.04 -13.56
N PRO A 53 -1.59 10.47 -14.23
CA PRO A 53 -1.56 9.04 -14.53
C PRO A 53 -1.45 8.24 -13.23
N TRP A 54 -2.57 7.69 -12.77
CA TRP A 54 -2.63 6.90 -11.54
C TRP A 54 -1.65 5.72 -11.57
N ALA A 55 -1.40 5.17 -12.77
CA ALA A 55 -0.44 4.09 -12.97
C ALA A 55 1.02 4.48 -12.69
N SER A 56 1.35 5.78 -12.71
CA SER A 56 2.71 6.26 -12.42
C SER A 56 2.90 6.72 -10.97
N ARG A 57 1.86 6.64 -10.15
CA ARG A 57 1.99 6.98 -8.73
C ARG A 57 2.49 5.78 -7.96
N SER A 58 3.56 5.98 -7.20
CA SER A 58 3.97 5.00 -6.20
C SER A 58 2.79 4.67 -5.28
N ALA A 59 2.56 3.39 -5.03
CA ALA A 59 1.56 2.96 -4.08
C ALA A 59 1.80 3.62 -2.73
N TRP A 60 0.74 4.20 -2.13
CA TRP A 60 0.87 4.70 -0.77
C TRP A 60 1.16 3.55 0.19
N ARG A 61 2.18 3.73 0.99
CA ARG A 61 2.59 2.75 2.01
C ARG A 61 2.61 3.39 3.38
N SER A 62 2.01 2.73 4.36
CA SER A 62 2.04 3.18 5.74
C SER A 62 3.46 3.04 6.31
N PRO A 63 4.05 4.09 6.91
CA PRO A 63 5.34 3.96 7.59
C PRO A 63 5.26 3.09 8.86
N SER A 64 4.05 2.78 9.34
CA SER A 64 3.84 1.92 10.50
C SER A 64 3.84 0.43 10.17
N TRP A 65 3.77 0.06 8.89
CA TRP A 65 3.78 -1.32 8.44
C TRP A 65 5.16 -1.74 7.96
N LEU A 66 5.35 -3.05 7.89
CA LEU A 66 6.45 -3.68 7.18
C LEU A 66 5.93 -4.36 5.92
N TYR A 67 6.81 -4.61 4.98
CA TYR A 67 6.44 -5.11 3.67
C TYR A 67 7.27 -6.32 3.29
N HIS A 68 6.66 -7.27 2.59
CA HIS A 68 7.35 -8.41 2.01
C HIS A 68 6.88 -8.60 0.56
N LEU A 69 7.81 -8.92 -0.32
CA LEU A 69 7.51 -9.27 -1.70
C LEU A 69 7.48 -10.79 -1.85
N ALA A 70 6.30 -11.33 -2.06
CA ALA A 70 6.05 -12.76 -2.17
C ALA A 70 5.71 -13.16 -3.60
N LEU A 71 6.17 -14.31 -4.07
CA LEU A 71 5.62 -14.90 -5.29
C LEU A 71 4.16 -15.33 -5.05
N ARG A 72 3.30 -15.06 -6.02
CA ARG A 72 1.88 -15.41 -5.92
C ARG A 72 1.63 -16.89 -5.57
N PRO A 73 2.32 -17.88 -6.16
CA PRO A 73 2.14 -19.29 -5.79
C PRO A 73 2.53 -19.58 -4.34
N GLU A 74 3.63 -18.97 -3.84
CA GLU A 74 4.08 -19.14 -2.46
C GLU A 74 3.06 -18.59 -1.46
N TRP A 75 2.48 -17.42 -1.76
CA TRP A 75 1.40 -16.84 -0.95
C TRP A 75 0.14 -17.70 -0.97
N GLN A 76 -0.22 -18.25 -2.15
CA GLN A 76 -1.38 -19.14 -2.26
C GLN A 76 -1.19 -20.43 -1.44
N ALA A 77 0.00 -21.04 -1.46
CA ALA A 77 0.32 -22.19 -0.65
C ALA A 77 0.23 -21.87 0.86
N ALA A 78 0.83 -20.75 1.29
CA ALA A 78 0.78 -20.29 2.67
C ALA A 78 -0.66 -20.09 3.19
N ARG A 79 -1.58 -19.65 2.35
CA ARG A 79 -3.01 -19.53 2.72
C ARG A 79 -3.66 -20.86 3.06
N GLY A 80 -3.19 -21.95 2.48
CA GLY A 80 -3.62 -23.31 2.84
C GLY A 80 -2.97 -23.84 4.13
N GLU A 81 -1.74 -23.38 4.41
CA GLU A 81 -0.92 -23.84 5.54
C GLU A 81 -1.13 -23.00 6.82
N GLY A 82 -1.71 -21.81 6.70
CA GLY A 82 -1.94 -20.89 7.82
C GLY A 82 -0.74 -20.01 8.19
N THR A 83 0.43 -20.25 7.61
CA THR A 83 1.65 -19.45 7.84
C THR A 83 2.46 -19.32 6.55
N TYR A 84 3.19 -18.19 6.43
CA TYR A 84 4.12 -17.96 5.33
C TYR A 84 5.56 -18.18 5.77
N ARG A 85 6.32 -18.95 4.99
CA ARG A 85 7.67 -19.40 5.37
C ARG A 85 8.74 -19.17 4.28
N CYS A 86 8.46 -18.34 3.26
CA CYS A 86 9.47 -17.99 2.28
C CYS A 86 10.23 -16.73 2.73
N SER A 87 11.56 -16.84 2.80
CA SER A 87 12.41 -15.74 3.25
C SER A 87 12.55 -14.65 2.18
N THR A 88 12.80 -15.08 0.95
CA THR A 88 12.86 -14.28 -0.26
C THR A 88 12.68 -15.22 -1.46
N ARG A 89 12.69 -14.69 -2.67
CA ARG A 89 12.54 -15.49 -3.89
C ARG A 89 13.45 -16.70 -3.91
N GLY A 90 12.86 -17.89 -3.94
CA GLY A 90 13.56 -19.17 -4.03
C GLY A 90 14.31 -19.60 -2.75
N GLN A 91 14.06 -18.94 -1.61
CA GLN A 91 14.70 -19.26 -0.34
C GLN A 91 13.67 -19.39 0.78
N SER A 92 13.77 -20.47 1.55
CA SER A 92 12.88 -20.69 2.69
C SER A 92 13.40 -20.03 3.97
N LEU A 93 12.50 -19.88 4.94
CA LEU A 93 12.83 -19.45 6.29
C LEU A 93 13.87 -20.39 6.93
N GLU A 94 13.75 -21.70 6.72
CA GLU A 94 14.63 -22.71 7.29
C GLU A 94 16.06 -22.60 6.73
N ALA A 95 16.20 -22.22 5.48
CA ALA A 95 17.50 -22.06 4.83
C ALA A 95 18.23 -20.79 5.26
N VAL A 96 17.47 -19.70 5.50
CA VAL A 96 18.02 -18.36 5.79
C VAL A 96 18.00 -18.02 7.28
N GLY A 97 17.00 -18.52 8.02
CA GLY A 97 16.80 -18.27 9.45
C GLY A 97 15.85 -17.10 9.77
N PHE A 98 15.47 -16.29 8.77
CA PHE A 98 14.53 -15.17 8.90
C PHE A 98 13.82 -14.88 7.58
N ILE A 99 12.76 -14.09 7.64
CA ILE A 99 12.08 -13.56 6.45
C ILE A 99 12.54 -12.12 6.22
N HIS A 100 13.00 -11.83 5.01
CA HIS A 100 13.38 -10.48 4.62
C HIS A 100 12.13 -9.59 4.49
N LEU A 101 12.16 -8.46 5.16
CA LEU A 101 11.13 -7.45 5.06
C LEU A 101 11.73 -6.14 4.54
N SER A 102 10.86 -5.18 4.24
CA SER A 102 11.23 -3.83 3.81
C SER A 102 10.43 -2.79 4.59
N ALA A 103 10.99 -1.61 4.80
CA ALA A 103 10.24 -0.42 5.16
C ALA A 103 9.47 0.11 3.94
N ALA A 104 8.57 1.05 4.16
CA ALA A 104 7.70 1.62 3.11
C ALA A 104 8.49 2.24 1.93
N ASP A 105 9.61 2.84 2.20
CA ASP A 105 10.51 3.49 1.24
C ASP A 105 11.51 2.53 0.57
N GLN A 106 11.65 1.31 1.07
CA GLN A 106 12.59 0.30 0.57
C GLN A 106 11.95 -0.67 -0.44
N VAL A 107 10.61 -0.83 -0.43
CA VAL A 107 9.92 -1.88 -1.18
C VAL A 107 10.19 -1.81 -2.68
N ASP A 108 10.10 -0.61 -3.27
CA ASP A 108 10.25 -0.46 -4.72
C ASP A 108 11.67 -0.76 -5.17
N ALA A 109 12.68 -0.29 -4.44
CA ALA A 109 14.07 -0.61 -4.72
C ALA A 109 14.36 -2.11 -4.58
N THR A 110 13.79 -2.76 -3.56
CA THR A 110 13.86 -4.22 -3.37
C THR A 110 13.20 -4.96 -4.53
N GLY A 111 12.01 -4.53 -4.94
CA GLY A 111 11.28 -5.12 -6.05
C GLY A 111 12.04 -5.00 -7.37
N GLN A 112 12.53 -3.82 -7.69
CA GLN A 112 13.34 -3.57 -8.88
C GLN A 112 14.61 -4.44 -8.91
N ARG A 113 15.25 -4.63 -7.77
CA ARG A 113 16.49 -5.41 -7.67
C ARG A 113 16.28 -6.92 -7.85
N PHE A 114 15.18 -7.49 -7.31
CA PHE A 114 15.03 -8.94 -7.18
C PHE A 114 13.88 -9.54 -7.99
N TYR A 115 12.97 -8.70 -8.52
CA TYR A 115 11.73 -9.17 -9.15
C TYR A 115 11.40 -8.46 -10.48
N ALA A 116 12.29 -7.60 -11.00
CA ALA A 116 12.04 -6.85 -12.23
C ALA A 116 11.91 -7.73 -13.49
N ASP A 117 12.36 -8.98 -13.43
CA ASP A 117 12.27 -9.97 -14.50
C ASP A 117 10.92 -10.70 -14.55
N LEU A 118 10.04 -10.46 -13.57
CA LEU A 118 8.74 -11.11 -13.48
C LEU A 118 7.63 -10.26 -14.09
N LEU A 119 6.56 -10.93 -14.53
CA LEU A 119 5.41 -10.26 -15.12
C LEU A 119 4.55 -9.57 -14.05
N PRO A 120 3.85 -8.48 -14.41
CA PRO A 120 2.90 -7.84 -13.51
C PRO A 120 1.89 -8.84 -12.93
N GLY A 121 1.75 -8.82 -11.60
CA GLY A 121 0.83 -9.72 -10.89
C GLY A 121 1.42 -11.08 -10.47
N GLU A 122 2.64 -11.43 -10.86
CA GLU A 122 3.33 -12.63 -10.34
C GLU A 122 3.89 -12.40 -8.93
N VAL A 123 4.14 -11.13 -8.58
CA VAL A 123 4.62 -10.72 -7.27
C VAL A 123 3.50 -10.01 -6.50
N LEU A 124 3.36 -10.36 -5.25
CA LEU A 124 2.46 -9.70 -4.30
C LEU A 124 3.28 -8.91 -3.28
N GLU A 125 2.82 -7.72 -2.99
CA GLU A 125 3.25 -6.93 -1.85
C GLU A 125 2.37 -7.29 -0.65
N LEU A 126 2.95 -7.88 0.37
CA LEU A 126 2.29 -8.19 1.63
C LEU A 126 2.54 -7.04 2.60
N CYS A 127 1.47 -6.37 3.01
CA CYS A 127 1.51 -5.31 4.02
C CYS A 127 1.31 -5.94 5.40
N ILE A 128 2.27 -5.76 6.30
CA ILE A 128 2.37 -6.50 7.55
C ILE A 128 2.28 -5.52 8.73
N ASP A 129 1.32 -5.77 9.62
CA ASP A 129 1.14 -5.00 10.84
C ASP A 129 2.18 -5.41 11.89
N ARG A 130 3.08 -4.48 12.25
CA ARG A 130 4.13 -4.70 13.26
C ARG A 130 3.56 -5.04 14.63
N GLN A 131 2.43 -4.46 15.03
CA GLN A 131 1.84 -4.73 16.33
C GLN A 131 1.33 -6.16 16.42
N ARG A 132 0.77 -6.69 15.35
CA ARG A 132 0.32 -8.09 15.29
C ARG A 132 1.50 -9.07 15.39
N LEU A 133 2.62 -8.77 14.74
CA LEU A 133 3.86 -9.55 14.91
C LEU A 133 4.33 -9.56 16.36
N MET A 134 4.38 -8.39 16.99
CA MET A 134 4.78 -8.26 18.41
C MET A 134 3.81 -9.01 19.33
N SER A 135 2.51 -8.92 19.08
CA SER A 135 1.49 -9.63 19.86
C SER A 135 1.60 -11.16 19.71
N ALA A 136 2.08 -11.64 18.56
CA ALA A 136 2.39 -13.05 18.32
C ALA A 136 3.72 -13.49 18.93
N GLY A 137 4.45 -12.61 19.63
CA GLY A 137 5.75 -12.90 20.24
C GLY A 137 6.91 -13.02 19.23
N LEU A 138 6.72 -12.49 18.01
CA LEU A 138 7.72 -12.58 16.96
C LEU A 138 8.68 -11.38 17.01
N GLU A 139 9.96 -11.66 16.83
CA GLU A 139 11.01 -10.66 16.81
C GLU A 139 11.28 -10.14 15.40
N VAL A 140 11.36 -8.82 15.27
CA VAL A 140 11.84 -8.14 14.06
C VAL A 140 13.12 -7.38 14.40
N ARG A 141 14.21 -7.72 13.72
CA ARG A 141 15.52 -7.05 13.88
C ARG A 141 15.82 -6.20 12.65
N TRP A 142 16.41 -5.03 12.88
CA TRP A 142 16.93 -4.19 11.81
C TRP A 142 18.43 -4.48 11.66
N GLU A 143 18.80 -5.04 10.53
CA GLU A 143 20.16 -5.53 10.29
C GLU A 143 20.72 -4.98 8.98
N PRO A 144 22.02 -4.69 8.91
CA PRO A 144 22.62 -4.09 7.72
C PRO A 144 22.67 -5.09 6.57
N ALA A 145 22.22 -4.63 5.40
CA ALA A 145 22.38 -5.41 4.17
C ALA A 145 23.85 -5.47 3.75
N PRO A 146 24.34 -6.64 3.31
CA PRO A 146 25.70 -6.78 2.84
C PRO A 146 26.05 -5.78 1.73
N GLY A 147 27.12 -5.03 1.93
CA GLY A 147 27.70 -4.11 0.94
C GLY A 147 27.08 -2.71 0.86
N SER A 148 25.89 -2.45 1.43
CA SER A 148 25.28 -1.10 1.45
C SER A 148 25.29 -0.47 2.85
N GLY A 149 25.29 -1.26 3.91
CA GLY A 149 25.09 -0.77 5.27
C GLY A 149 23.69 -0.29 5.58
N GLU A 150 22.77 -0.31 4.61
CA GLU A 150 21.37 0.01 4.80
C GLU A 150 20.69 -1.04 5.68
N LEU A 151 19.90 -0.57 6.66
CA LEU A 151 19.21 -1.47 7.59
C LEU A 151 17.89 -1.96 6.97
N PHE A 152 17.72 -3.28 6.95
CA PHE A 152 16.47 -3.93 6.57
C PHE A 152 15.85 -4.67 7.75
N PRO A 153 14.52 -4.70 7.87
CA PRO A 153 13.86 -5.47 8.91
C PRO A 153 13.84 -6.96 8.53
N HIS A 154 14.24 -7.80 9.46
CA HIS A 154 14.23 -9.27 9.34
C HIS A 154 13.30 -9.86 10.39
N LEU A 155 12.35 -10.70 9.96
CA LEU A 155 11.42 -11.38 10.85
C LEU A 155 11.96 -12.75 11.23
N TYR A 156 12.23 -12.94 12.50
CA TYR A 156 12.69 -14.22 13.04
C TYR A 156 11.52 -15.11 13.42
N GLY A 157 11.04 -15.89 12.46
CA GLY A 157 9.93 -16.81 12.57
C GLY A 157 9.03 -16.84 11.35
N ALA A 158 8.09 -17.78 11.33
CA ALA A 158 7.08 -17.85 10.29
C ALA A 158 6.12 -16.67 10.40
N LEU A 159 5.77 -16.06 9.27
CA LEU A 159 4.84 -14.93 9.23
C LEU A 159 3.40 -15.44 9.40
N PRO A 160 2.70 -15.06 10.48
CA PRO A 160 1.30 -15.39 10.67
C PRO A 160 0.44 -14.65 9.62
N LEU A 161 -0.52 -15.33 9.02
CA LEU A 161 -1.34 -14.71 7.97
C LEU A 161 -2.24 -13.59 8.49
N ASP A 162 -2.65 -13.64 9.75
CA ASP A 162 -3.43 -12.60 10.41
C ASP A 162 -2.63 -11.30 10.66
N ALA A 163 -1.29 -11.38 10.63
CA ALA A 163 -0.45 -10.18 10.63
C ALA A 163 -0.42 -9.47 9.27
N VAL A 164 -0.81 -10.13 8.17
CA VAL A 164 -0.91 -9.53 6.85
C VAL A 164 -2.26 -8.83 6.69
N VAL A 165 -2.24 -7.51 6.70
CA VAL A 165 -3.45 -6.68 6.60
C VAL A 165 -3.93 -6.48 5.15
N LEU A 166 -3.01 -6.60 4.19
CA LEU A 166 -3.29 -6.49 2.76
C LEU A 166 -2.27 -7.29 1.96
N ALA A 167 -2.73 -7.97 0.92
CA ALA A 167 -1.91 -8.59 -0.10
C ALA A 167 -2.37 -8.08 -1.46
N GLN A 168 -1.53 -7.32 -2.14
CA GLN A 168 -1.86 -6.67 -3.41
C GLN A 168 -0.78 -6.94 -4.46
N PRO A 169 -1.11 -6.87 -5.78
CA PRO A 169 -0.07 -6.96 -6.79
C PRO A 169 0.98 -5.86 -6.60
N TRP A 170 2.25 -6.26 -6.58
CA TRP A 170 3.33 -5.28 -6.70
C TRP A 170 3.51 -4.92 -8.17
N THR A 171 3.66 -3.64 -8.44
CA THR A 171 3.96 -3.11 -9.78
C THR A 171 5.25 -2.30 -9.71
N PRO A 172 6.24 -2.59 -10.59
CA PRO A 172 7.50 -1.86 -10.65
C PRO A 172 7.35 -0.40 -11.02
#